data_bb2d97060c7911c65f0b67cb316647c8
#
_entry.id   bb2d97060c7911c65f0b67cb316647c8
#
_cell.length_a   1.000
_cell.length_b   1.000
_cell.length_c   1.000
_cell.angle_alpha   90.00
_cell.angle_beta   90.00
_cell.angle_gamma   90.00
#
_symmetry.space_group_name_H-M   'P 1'
#
loop_
_entity.id
_entity.type
_entity.pdbx_description
1 polymer ?
#
loop_
_entity_poly.entity_id
_entity_poly.type
_entity_poly.pdbx_seq_one_letter_code
_entity_poly.pdbx_strand_id
1 'polypeptide(L)'
;MLVVDAAFVVAALVDGGREGTWADGLLAGEALAAPHLLPVEVANILRRAVASGELTGDAASLAHADLLALRIDLFPYGPFASRVWELRENVTCYDAWYVALAEVLDAPLATLDVRLSRATGPRCRFEVPPAQG
;
A
#
# COMPACT_ATOMS: atom_id res chain seq x y z
N MET A 1 -1.57 10.72 -9.84
CA MET A 1 -1.12 10.43 -8.47
C MET A 1 -1.76 9.14 -7.99
N LEU A 2 -1.04 8.36 -7.25
CA LEU A 2 -1.48 7.05 -6.76
C LEU A 2 -1.13 6.95 -5.27
N VAL A 3 -2.12 6.61 -4.44
CA VAL A 3 -1.87 6.25 -3.04
C VAL A 3 -1.57 4.76 -3.02
N VAL A 4 -0.49 4.37 -2.36
CA VAL A 4 -0.01 2.98 -2.34
C VAL A 4 -0.02 2.43 -0.93
N ASP A 5 -0.51 1.18 -0.76
CA ASP A 5 -0.42 0.52 0.53
C ASP A 5 0.83 -0.37 0.61
N ALA A 6 1.11 -0.88 1.81
CA ALA A 6 2.36 -1.60 2.05
C ALA A 6 2.45 -2.91 1.28
N ALA A 7 1.38 -3.68 1.22
CA ALA A 7 1.39 -4.96 0.50
C ALA A 7 1.58 -4.75 -1.00
N PHE A 8 0.98 -3.69 -1.55
CA PHE A 8 1.17 -3.31 -2.95
C PHE A 8 2.65 -2.99 -3.24
N VAL A 9 3.27 -2.19 -2.37
CA VAL A 9 4.69 -1.81 -2.55
C VAL A 9 5.58 -3.05 -2.45
N VAL A 10 5.34 -3.93 -1.48
CA VAL A 10 6.11 -5.18 -1.35
C VAL A 10 5.97 -6.03 -2.61
N ALA A 11 4.76 -6.19 -3.13
CA ALA A 11 4.54 -6.95 -4.36
C ALA A 11 5.35 -6.37 -5.53
N ALA A 12 5.37 -5.05 -5.67
CA ALA A 12 6.14 -4.39 -6.72
C ALA A 12 7.65 -4.64 -6.58
N LEU A 13 8.14 -4.73 -5.34
CA LEU A 13 9.58 -4.85 -5.07
C LEU A 13 10.09 -6.28 -5.15
N VAL A 14 9.28 -7.29 -4.78
CA VAL A 14 9.77 -8.65 -4.59
C VAL A 14 9.02 -9.73 -5.34
N ASP A 15 7.82 -9.45 -5.85
CA ASP A 15 6.99 -10.48 -6.49
C ASP A 15 7.28 -10.52 -7.99
N GLY A 16 7.81 -11.64 -8.47
CA GLY A 16 8.04 -11.86 -9.89
C GLY A 16 6.80 -12.37 -10.65
N GLY A 17 5.68 -12.56 -9.98
CA GLY A 17 4.44 -13.07 -10.56
C GLY A 17 3.55 -11.97 -11.14
N ARG A 18 2.29 -12.33 -11.39
CA ARG A 18 1.33 -11.43 -12.03
C ARG A 18 1.02 -10.18 -11.21
N GLU A 19 0.86 -10.34 -9.90
CA GLU A 19 0.58 -9.22 -9.01
C GLU A 19 1.76 -8.26 -8.93
N GLY A 20 2.98 -8.79 -8.84
CA GLY A 20 4.18 -7.96 -8.82
C GLY A 20 4.39 -7.20 -10.12
N THR A 21 4.15 -7.85 -11.27
CA THR A 21 4.25 -7.20 -12.58
C THR A 21 3.23 -6.07 -12.71
N TRP A 22 1.99 -6.31 -12.28
CA TRP A 22 0.96 -5.29 -12.27
C TRP A 22 1.33 -4.11 -11.37
N ALA A 23 1.77 -4.41 -10.15
CA ALA A 23 2.15 -3.38 -9.18
C ALA A 23 3.33 -2.54 -9.66
N ASP A 24 4.36 -3.20 -10.18
CA ASP A 24 5.54 -2.52 -10.70
C ASP A 24 5.20 -1.59 -11.87
N GLY A 25 4.30 -2.03 -12.73
CA GLY A 25 3.83 -1.20 -13.85
C GLY A 25 3.11 0.07 -13.38
N LEU A 26 2.31 -0.02 -12.33
CA LEU A 26 1.64 1.15 -11.77
C LEU A 26 2.61 2.10 -11.06
N LEU A 27 3.59 1.55 -10.32
CA LEU A 27 4.59 2.36 -9.62
C LEU A 27 5.40 3.23 -10.59
N ALA A 28 5.75 2.68 -11.74
CA ALA A 28 6.67 3.33 -12.68
C ALA A 28 6.09 4.58 -13.34
N GLY A 29 4.78 4.73 -13.41
CA GLY A 29 4.13 5.77 -14.19
C GLY A 29 3.51 6.92 -13.40
N GLU A 30 3.60 6.91 -12.07
CA GLU A 30 2.79 7.78 -11.23
C GLU A 30 3.59 8.48 -10.15
N ALA A 31 3.13 9.68 -9.76
CA ALA A 31 3.52 10.27 -8.49
C ALA A 31 2.87 9.47 -7.36
N LEU A 32 3.64 9.12 -6.33
CA LEU A 32 3.22 8.22 -5.26
C LEU A 32 3.01 8.97 -3.96
N ALA A 33 1.99 8.56 -3.21
CA ALA A 33 1.69 9.11 -1.90
C ALA A 33 1.30 7.99 -0.94
N ALA A 34 1.59 8.15 0.34
CA ALA A 34 1.22 7.19 1.38
C ALA A 34 1.23 7.85 2.76
N PRO A 35 0.57 7.24 3.75
CA PRO A 35 0.73 7.64 5.15
C PRO A 35 2.16 7.45 5.65
N HIS A 36 2.56 8.20 6.67
CA HIS A 36 3.83 8.01 7.37
C HIS A 36 4.05 6.57 7.84
N LEU A 37 2.97 5.82 8.05
CA LEU A 37 3.02 4.42 8.47
C LEU A 37 3.63 3.49 7.43
N LEU A 38 3.59 3.84 6.15
CA LEU A 38 3.94 2.94 5.05
C LEU A 38 5.32 2.27 5.21
N PRO A 39 6.42 3.01 5.44
CA PRO A 39 7.74 2.37 5.47
C PRO A 39 7.86 1.29 6.55
N VAL A 40 7.29 1.52 7.73
CA VAL A 40 7.38 0.53 8.80
C VAL A 40 6.48 -0.68 8.53
N GLU A 41 5.35 -0.49 7.88
CA GLU A 41 4.51 -1.61 7.46
C GLU A 41 5.22 -2.47 6.42
N VAL A 42 5.87 -1.86 5.44
CA VAL A 42 6.67 -2.58 4.44
C VAL A 42 7.79 -3.37 5.13
N ALA A 43 8.54 -2.71 6.02
CA ALA A 43 9.61 -3.37 6.76
C ALA A 43 9.09 -4.59 7.55
N ASN A 44 7.92 -4.46 8.16
CA ASN A 44 7.34 -5.56 8.93
C ASN A 44 6.86 -6.72 8.04
N ILE A 45 6.31 -6.44 6.87
CA ILE A 45 5.95 -7.48 5.90
C ILE A 45 7.20 -8.24 5.45
N LEU A 46 8.28 -7.52 5.12
CA LEU A 46 9.56 -8.13 4.74
C LEU A 46 10.12 -8.99 5.87
N ARG A 47 10.07 -8.49 7.11
CA ARG A 47 10.52 -9.25 8.28
C ARG A 47 9.77 -10.57 8.41
N ARG A 48 8.44 -10.55 8.29
CA ARG A 48 7.63 -11.77 8.38
C ARG A 48 7.92 -12.74 7.24
N ALA A 49 8.15 -12.24 6.04
CA ALA A 49 8.49 -13.08 4.89
C ALA A 49 9.81 -13.80 5.09
N VAL A 50 10.80 -13.15 5.69
CA VAL A 50 12.07 -13.81 6.06
C VAL A 50 11.84 -14.87 7.13
N ALA A 51 11.08 -14.54 8.18
CA ALA A 51 10.80 -15.47 9.27
C ALA A 51 10.06 -16.72 8.81
N SER A 52 9.19 -16.61 7.80
CA SER A 52 8.43 -17.72 7.25
C SER A 52 9.18 -18.50 6.15
N GLY A 53 10.35 -18.02 5.75
CA GLY A 53 11.13 -18.65 4.68
C GLY A 53 10.73 -18.26 3.27
N GLU A 54 9.81 -17.33 3.10
CA GLU A 54 9.38 -16.89 1.75
C GLU A 54 10.44 -16.04 1.05
N LEU A 55 11.24 -15.29 1.81
CA LEU A 55 12.34 -14.47 1.31
C LEU A 55 13.62 -14.77 2.07
N THR A 56 14.76 -14.67 1.38
CA THR A 56 16.05 -14.63 2.07
C THR A 56 16.26 -13.28 2.74
N GLY A 57 17.13 -13.24 3.75
CA GLY A 57 17.50 -11.97 4.39
C GLY A 57 18.11 -10.99 3.41
N ASP A 58 18.93 -11.46 2.47
CA ASP A 58 19.55 -10.61 1.46
C ASP A 58 18.51 -10.01 0.52
N ALA A 59 17.55 -10.79 0.07
CA ALA A 59 16.46 -10.30 -0.79
C ALA A 59 15.61 -9.25 -0.08
N ALA A 60 15.29 -9.48 1.21
CA ALA A 60 14.52 -8.54 2.00
C ALA A 60 15.29 -7.23 2.23
N SER A 61 16.60 -7.32 2.51
CA SER A 61 17.44 -6.13 2.70
C SER A 61 17.54 -5.30 1.42
N LEU A 62 17.66 -5.96 0.27
CA LEU A 62 17.66 -5.27 -1.02
C LEU A 62 16.31 -4.57 -1.27
N ALA A 63 15.20 -5.26 -1.00
CA ALA A 63 13.87 -4.67 -1.15
C ALA A 63 13.68 -3.45 -0.25
N HIS A 64 14.18 -3.51 0.99
CA HIS A 64 14.12 -2.38 1.91
C HIS A 64 14.95 -1.20 1.39
N ALA A 65 16.12 -1.45 0.82
CA ALA A 65 16.93 -0.40 0.20
C ALA A 65 16.20 0.22 -1.00
N ASP A 66 15.56 -0.61 -1.81
CA ASP A 66 14.77 -0.14 -2.97
C ASP A 66 13.58 0.71 -2.51
N LEU A 67 12.92 0.34 -1.41
CA LEU A 67 11.85 1.15 -0.82
C LEU A 67 12.36 2.56 -0.51
N LEU A 68 13.52 2.68 0.10
CA LEU A 68 14.08 3.97 0.49
C LEU A 68 14.47 4.82 -0.72
N ALA A 69 14.69 4.19 -1.87
CA ALA A 69 14.99 4.88 -3.13
C ALA A 69 13.75 5.34 -3.87
N LEU A 70 12.57 4.82 -3.52
CA LEU A 70 11.32 5.27 -4.13
C LEU A 70 10.95 6.68 -3.66
N ARG A 71 10.44 7.48 -4.59
CA ARG A 71 9.89 8.79 -4.25
C ARG A 71 8.42 8.66 -3.89
N ILE A 72 8.16 8.57 -2.60
CA ILE A 72 6.80 8.49 -2.06
C ILE A 72 6.62 9.68 -1.12
N ASP A 73 5.64 10.53 -1.40
CA ASP A 73 5.26 11.62 -0.51
C ASP A 73 4.51 11.03 0.68
N LEU A 74 5.04 11.25 1.89
CA LEU A 74 4.46 10.70 3.12
C LEU A 74 3.69 11.78 3.87
N PHE A 75 2.52 11.40 4.40
CA PHE A 75 1.59 12.32 5.03
C PHE A 75 1.34 11.96 6.49
N PRO A 76 1.25 12.96 7.39
CA PRO A 76 1.02 12.72 8.81
C PRO A 76 -0.43 12.31 9.08
N TYR A 77 -0.65 11.74 10.26
CA TYR A 77 -1.98 11.25 10.67
C TYR A 77 -2.96 12.39 10.96
N GLY A 78 -2.50 13.46 11.62
CA GLY A 78 -3.37 14.49 12.18
C GLY A 78 -4.45 15.02 11.24
N PRO A 79 -4.10 15.44 10.01
CA PRO A 79 -5.11 15.99 9.08
C PRO A 79 -6.20 15.00 8.67
N PHE A 80 -5.94 13.70 8.83
CA PHE A 80 -6.86 12.64 8.39
C PHE A 80 -7.59 11.97 9.56
N ALA A 81 -7.27 12.35 10.79
CA ALA A 81 -7.74 11.67 12.00
C ALA A 81 -9.25 11.57 12.09
N SER A 82 -9.98 12.64 11.77
CA SER A 82 -11.44 12.65 11.84
C SER A 82 -12.05 11.64 10.87
N ARG A 83 -11.56 11.61 9.64
CA ARG A 83 -12.06 10.66 8.63
C ARG A 83 -11.72 9.23 8.98
N VAL A 84 -10.51 8.99 9.49
CA VAL A 84 -10.11 7.66 9.97
C VAL A 84 -11.08 7.17 11.05
N TRP A 85 -11.40 8.03 12.01
CA TRP A 85 -12.30 7.66 13.10
C TRP A 85 -13.72 7.38 12.60
N GLU A 86 -14.21 8.13 11.62
CA GLU A 86 -15.52 7.86 10.98
C GLU A 86 -15.57 6.48 10.33
N LEU A 87 -14.46 6.00 9.78
CA LEU A 87 -14.39 4.72 9.07
C LEU A 87 -14.16 3.51 9.97
N ARG A 88 -13.93 3.71 11.27
CA ARG A 88 -13.45 2.66 12.19
C ARG A 88 -14.35 1.43 12.30
N GLU A 89 -15.65 1.58 12.08
CA GLU A 89 -16.58 0.44 12.17
C GLU A 89 -16.58 -0.43 10.92
N ASN A 90 -16.07 0.10 9.81
CA ASN A 90 -16.11 -0.59 8.52
C ASN A 90 -14.75 -1.15 8.10
N VAL A 91 -13.67 -0.47 8.48
CA VAL A 91 -12.30 -0.88 8.13
C VAL A 91 -11.38 -0.60 9.32
N THR A 92 -10.20 -1.24 9.34
CA THR A 92 -9.22 -0.95 10.39
C THR A 92 -8.75 0.50 10.27
N CYS A 93 -8.29 1.07 11.37
CA CYS A 93 -7.75 2.44 11.34
C CYS A 93 -6.48 2.54 10.48
N TYR A 94 -5.74 1.44 10.34
CA TYR A 94 -4.62 1.39 9.40
C TYR A 94 -5.09 1.60 7.97
N ASP A 95 -6.04 0.80 7.50
CA ASP A 95 -6.61 0.93 6.15
C ASP A 95 -7.34 2.26 5.97
N ALA A 96 -8.04 2.71 7.01
CA ALA A 96 -8.77 3.98 6.98
C ALA A 96 -7.85 5.16 6.71
N TRP A 97 -6.62 5.14 7.21
CA TRP A 97 -5.67 6.21 6.94
C TRP A 97 -5.29 6.28 5.46
N TYR A 98 -5.05 5.13 4.83
CA TYR A 98 -4.82 5.08 3.38
C TYR A 98 -6.03 5.58 2.59
N VAL A 99 -7.22 5.14 2.99
CA VAL A 99 -8.47 5.57 2.34
C VAL A 99 -8.67 7.08 2.47
N ALA A 100 -8.52 7.62 3.68
CA ALA A 100 -8.70 9.06 3.93
C ALA A 100 -7.72 9.90 3.10
N LEU A 101 -6.47 9.45 3.00
CA LEU A 101 -5.47 10.13 2.18
C LEU A 101 -5.89 10.12 0.69
N ALA A 102 -6.32 8.98 0.19
CA ALA A 102 -6.76 8.86 -1.20
C ALA A 102 -7.96 9.76 -1.50
N GLU A 103 -8.91 9.85 -0.56
CA GLU A 103 -10.07 10.74 -0.70
C GLU A 103 -9.65 12.20 -0.79
N VAL A 104 -8.78 12.64 0.11
CA VAL A 104 -8.32 14.04 0.14
C VAL A 104 -7.55 14.41 -1.11
N LEU A 105 -6.70 13.52 -1.60
CA LEU A 105 -5.90 13.76 -2.81
C LEU A 105 -6.68 13.53 -4.11
N ASP A 106 -7.90 13.04 -4.00
CA ASP A 106 -8.70 12.60 -5.15
C ASP A 106 -7.90 11.67 -6.07
N ALA A 107 -7.22 10.72 -5.46
CA ALA A 107 -6.37 9.75 -6.13
C ALA A 107 -6.83 8.33 -5.80
N PRO A 108 -6.65 7.37 -6.70
CA PRO A 108 -6.98 5.99 -6.38
C PRO A 108 -6.00 5.40 -5.36
N LEU A 109 -6.50 4.45 -4.57
CA LEU A 109 -5.70 3.65 -3.66
C LEU A 109 -5.37 2.31 -4.31
N ALA A 110 -4.09 2.06 -4.53
CA ALA A 110 -3.63 0.78 -5.06
C ALA A 110 -3.45 -0.21 -3.91
N THR A 111 -4.12 -1.34 -3.98
CA THR A 111 -4.10 -2.36 -2.94
C THR A 111 -4.26 -3.76 -3.54
N LEU A 112 -3.67 -4.75 -2.88
CA LEU A 112 -3.93 -6.16 -3.18
C LEU A 112 -5.22 -6.67 -2.52
N ASP A 113 -5.77 -5.91 -1.58
CA ASP A 113 -6.91 -6.33 -0.76
C ASP A 113 -8.22 -6.00 -1.47
N VAL A 114 -8.75 -6.99 -2.20
CA VAL A 114 -10.02 -6.86 -2.90
C VAL A 114 -11.19 -6.63 -1.93
N ARG A 115 -11.10 -7.17 -0.70
CA ARG A 115 -12.15 -6.99 0.32
C ARG A 115 -12.23 -5.53 0.74
N LEU A 116 -11.08 -4.87 0.91
CA LEU A 116 -11.04 -3.44 1.20
C LEU A 116 -11.72 -2.63 0.10
N SER A 117 -11.46 -2.98 -1.16
CA SER A 117 -12.05 -2.28 -2.30
C SER A 117 -13.57 -2.37 -2.36
N ARG A 118 -14.15 -3.33 -1.64
CA ARG A 118 -15.60 -3.56 -1.58
C ARG A 118 -16.22 -3.13 -0.26
N ALA A 119 -15.43 -2.60 0.67
CA ALA A 119 -15.91 -2.20 1.98
C ALA A 119 -16.88 -1.02 1.87
N THR A 120 -17.88 -1.02 2.75
CA THR A 120 -18.79 0.12 2.91
C THR A 120 -18.05 1.24 3.64
N GLY A 121 -18.24 2.47 3.22
CA GLY A 121 -17.65 3.64 3.87
C GLY A 121 -16.60 4.36 3.03
N PRO A 122 -15.56 3.67 2.53
CA PRO A 122 -14.59 4.33 1.64
C PRO A 122 -15.26 4.93 0.40
N ARG A 123 -14.82 6.14 0.05
CA ARG A 123 -15.32 6.87 -1.14
C ARG A 123 -14.26 7.03 -2.22
N CYS A 124 -13.01 6.62 -1.95
CA CYS A 124 -11.97 6.68 -2.95
C CYS A 124 -12.16 5.60 -4.01
N ARG A 125 -11.52 5.82 -5.16
CA ARG A 125 -11.39 4.77 -6.19
C ARG A 125 -10.29 3.81 -5.76
N PHE A 126 -10.35 2.58 -6.25
CA PHE A 126 -9.35 1.55 -5.95
C PHE A 126 -8.75 1.03 -7.25
N GLU A 127 -7.44 0.79 -7.21
CA GLU A 127 -6.73 -0.01 -8.20
C GLU A 127 -6.41 -1.34 -7.54
N VAL A 128 -6.96 -2.42 -8.09
CA VAL A 128 -6.74 -3.78 -7.57
C VAL A 128 -6.18 -4.66 -8.68
N PRO A 129 -5.53 -5.79 -8.34
CA PRO A 129 -5.00 -6.68 -9.37
C PRO A 129 -6.08 -7.15 -10.33
N PRO A 130 -5.76 -7.34 -11.62
CA PRO A 130 -6.72 -7.90 -12.57
C PRO A 130 -7.21 -9.26 -12.10
N ALA A 131 -8.51 -9.53 -12.32
CA ALA A 131 -9.07 -10.84 -12.00
C ALA A 131 -8.35 -11.93 -12.80
N GLN A 132 -8.12 -13.06 -12.15
CA GLN A 132 -7.57 -14.23 -12.84
C GLN A 132 -8.67 -14.82 -13.72
N GLY A 133 -8.46 -14.69 -15.01
CA GLY A 133 -9.38 -15.26 -15.99
C GLY A 133 -9.02 -16.68 -16.34
#